data_df0525f44e17835a3e1b6a9570f1da8a
#
_entry.id   df0525f44e17835a3e1b6a9570f1da8a
#
_cell.length_a   1.000
_cell.length_b   1.000
_cell.length_c   1.000
_cell.angle_alpha   90.00
_cell.angle_beta   90.00
_cell.angle_gamma   90.00
#
_symmetry.space_group_name_H-M   'P 1'
#
loop_
_entity.id
_entity.type
_entity.pdbx_description
1 polymer ?
#
loop_
_entity_poly.entity_id
_entity_poly.type
_entity_poly.pdbx_seq_one_letter_code
_entity_poly.pdbx_strand_id
1 'polypeptide(L)'
;MIKTRLLILITAIAGLFFYSCGYKFAGSGELPASVQKVTVLVLENKTAESGIENIITNDIIYEFTRHGKTVAKKDEADAFLYGTVETASDVAISRSSTITSLERRVVVVISLKLKSKDGNIIWTGSNISDDQAFTVLSDKLATENEMRKAIEILSKRLAEKVYNKLTDNF
;
A
#
# COMPACT_ATOMS: atom_id res chain seq x y z
N MET A 1 51.79 -25.73 18.49
CA MET A 1 50.82 -25.00 19.36
C MET A 1 50.23 -23.71 18.69
N ILE A 2 51.05 -22.88 18.00
CA ILE A 2 50.54 -21.64 17.36
C ILE A 2 49.58 -21.94 16.19
N LYS A 3 49.91 -22.90 15.31
CA LYS A 3 49.08 -23.32 14.17
C LYS A 3 47.68 -23.81 14.57
N THR A 4 47.59 -24.56 15.69
CA THR A 4 46.33 -25.10 16.21
C THR A 4 45.44 -23.97 16.77
N ARG A 5 46.03 -22.99 17.44
CA ARG A 5 45.31 -21.83 17.97
C ARG A 5 44.78 -20.93 16.83
N LEU A 6 45.59 -20.76 15.75
CA LEU A 6 45.20 -20.00 14.59
C LEU A 6 44.05 -20.68 13.83
N LEU A 7 44.04 -22.01 13.72
CA LEU A 7 42.98 -22.78 13.10
C LEU A 7 41.65 -22.63 13.85
N ILE A 8 41.69 -22.70 15.20
CA ILE A 8 40.51 -22.51 16.05
C ILE A 8 39.94 -21.10 15.92
N LEU A 9 40.80 -20.09 15.83
CA LEU A 9 40.37 -18.70 15.65
C LEU A 9 39.67 -18.46 14.29
N ILE A 10 40.18 -19.05 13.21
CA ILE A 10 39.60 -18.97 11.88
C ILE A 10 38.24 -19.67 11.83
N THR A 11 38.12 -20.85 12.50
CA THR A 11 36.84 -21.58 12.56
C THR A 11 35.78 -20.82 13.36
N ALA A 12 36.18 -20.15 14.46
CA ALA A 12 35.29 -19.34 15.27
C ALA A 12 34.79 -18.10 14.51
N ILE A 13 35.67 -17.45 13.73
CA ILE A 13 35.30 -16.29 12.89
C ILE A 13 34.38 -16.71 11.74
N ALA A 14 34.64 -17.87 11.10
CA ALA A 14 33.79 -18.42 10.05
C ALA A 14 32.38 -18.74 10.55
N GLY A 15 32.26 -19.21 11.81
CA GLY A 15 30.96 -19.50 12.47
C GLY A 15 30.10 -18.25 12.69
N LEU A 16 30.69 -17.07 12.85
CA LEU A 16 29.97 -15.81 13.04
C LEU A 16 29.28 -15.29 11.77
N PHE A 17 29.74 -15.69 10.57
CA PHE A 17 29.14 -15.29 9.30
C PHE A 17 27.84 -16.04 8.97
N PHE A 18 27.51 -17.12 9.66
CA PHE A 18 26.25 -17.88 9.45
C PHE A 18 25.04 -17.33 10.20
N TYR A 19 25.22 -16.33 11.07
CA TYR A 19 24.08 -15.58 11.62
C TYR A 19 23.65 -14.49 10.64
N SER A 20 23.34 -14.89 9.40
CA SER A 20 22.67 -14.02 8.45
C SER A 20 21.25 -13.78 8.97
N CYS A 21 21.01 -12.60 9.52
CA CYS A 21 19.67 -12.13 9.81
C CYS A 21 18.85 -12.25 8.53
N GLY A 22 17.86 -13.14 8.52
CA GLY A 22 16.92 -13.30 7.43
C GLY A 22 16.05 -12.04 7.30
N TYR A 23 16.55 -11.01 6.65
CA TYR A 23 15.73 -9.89 6.20
C TYR A 23 14.77 -10.41 5.14
N LYS A 24 13.50 -10.60 5.48
CA LYS A 24 12.44 -10.69 4.48
C LYS A 24 12.27 -9.30 3.86
N PHE A 25 12.43 -9.20 2.56
CA PHE A 25 12.06 -7.98 1.84
C PHE A 25 10.55 -7.76 2.00
N ALA A 26 10.16 -6.58 2.46
CA ALA A 26 8.75 -6.17 2.44
C ALA A 26 8.22 -6.29 1.00
N GLY A 27 7.05 -6.90 0.83
CA GLY A 27 6.44 -7.11 -0.48
C GLY A 27 6.83 -8.40 -1.22
N SER A 28 7.72 -9.24 -0.67
CA SER A 28 7.96 -10.60 -1.17
C SER A 28 6.97 -11.63 -0.60
N GLY A 29 6.00 -11.17 0.19
CA GLY A 29 5.02 -12.01 0.84
C GLY A 29 4.09 -12.71 -0.15
N GLU A 30 3.62 -13.86 0.23
CA GLU A 30 2.65 -14.64 -0.54
C GLU A 30 1.23 -14.37 -0.03
N LEU A 31 0.25 -14.50 -0.92
CA LEU A 31 -1.14 -14.61 -0.51
C LEU A 31 -1.33 -15.93 0.23
N PRO A 32 -2.39 -16.10 1.05
CA PRO A 32 -2.71 -17.40 1.65
C PRO A 32 -2.63 -18.49 0.59
N ALA A 33 -2.07 -19.65 0.93
CA ALA A 33 -1.87 -20.76 -0.02
C ALA A 33 -3.15 -21.21 -0.76
N SER A 34 -4.32 -20.91 -0.20
CA SER A 34 -5.62 -21.15 -0.80
C SER A 34 -6.05 -20.09 -1.84
N VAL A 35 -5.29 -18.97 -1.99
CA VAL A 35 -5.67 -17.84 -2.84
C VAL A 35 -4.62 -17.66 -3.93
N GLN A 36 -4.93 -18.10 -5.15
CA GLN A 36 -4.09 -17.89 -6.33
C GLN A 36 -4.60 -16.76 -7.23
N LYS A 37 -5.93 -16.60 -7.27
CA LYS A 37 -6.62 -15.63 -8.11
C LYS A 37 -7.48 -14.70 -7.26
N VAL A 38 -7.24 -13.41 -7.37
CA VAL A 38 -7.99 -12.37 -6.64
C VAL A 38 -8.78 -11.52 -7.62
N THR A 39 -10.03 -11.23 -7.28
CA THR A 39 -10.78 -10.13 -7.92
C THR A 39 -10.78 -8.93 -7.00
N VAL A 40 -10.32 -7.80 -7.51
CA VAL A 40 -10.44 -6.51 -6.83
C VAL A 40 -11.75 -5.87 -7.29
N LEU A 41 -12.68 -5.68 -6.36
CA LEU A 41 -13.94 -4.98 -6.64
C LEU A 41 -13.71 -3.47 -6.52
N VAL A 42 -14.46 -2.70 -7.31
CA VAL A 42 -14.44 -1.23 -7.18
C VAL A 42 -14.83 -0.86 -5.75
N LEU A 43 -14.01 -0.01 -5.12
CA LEU A 43 -14.26 0.43 -3.75
C LEU A 43 -15.54 1.27 -3.66
N GLU A 44 -16.24 1.15 -2.55
CA GLU A 44 -17.32 2.07 -2.21
C GLU A 44 -16.72 3.45 -1.88
N ASN A 45 -17.29 4.52 -2.41
CA ASN A 45 -16.86 5.88 -2.11
C ASN A 45 -17.84 6.58 -1.16
N LYS A 46 -17.40 6.88 0.06
CA LYS A 46 -18.15 7.66 1.05
C LYS A 46 -17.72 9.13 1.11
N THR A 47 -16.88 9.56 0.18
CA THR A 47 -16.32 10.92 0.16
C THR A 47 -17.01 11.80 -0.87
N ALA A 48 -16.72 13.10 -0.83
CA ALA A 48 -17.18 14.04 -1.85
C ALA A 48 -16.32 14.02 -3.13
N GLU A 49 -15.16 13.31 -3.12
CA GLU A 49 -14.22 13.28 -4.24
C GLU A 49 -14.66 12.21 -5.25
N SER A 50 -15.36 12.63 -6.29
CA SER A 50 -15.86 11.73 -7.32
C SER A 50 -14.72 11.09 -8.12
N GLY A 51 -14.78 9.75 -8.30
CA GLY A 51 -13.84 8.99 -9.10
C GLY A 51 -12.59 8.51 -8.34
N ILE A 52 -12.41 8.92 -7.08
CA ILE A 52 -11.31 8.48 -6.23
C ILE A 52 -11.32 6.96 -6.04
N GLU A 53 -12.50 6.36 -5.97
CA GLU A 53 -12.70 4.91 -5.87
C GLU A 53 -12.10 4.16 -7.06
N ASN A 54 -12.22 4.73 -8.25
CA ASN A 54 -11.69 4.13 -9.47
C ASN A 54 -10.16 4.27 -9.54
N ILE A 55 -9.62 5.44 -9.16
CA ILE A 55 -8.17 5.68 -9.12
C ILE A 55 -7.52 4.66 -8.18
N ILE A 56 -8.00 4.55 -6.94
CA ILE A 56 -7.42 3.66 -5.93
C ILE A 56 -7.59 2.19 -6.33
N THR A 57 -8.76 1.81 -6.84
CA THR A 57 -9.01 0.43 -7.30
C THR A 57 -8.06 0.02 -8.41
N ASN A 58 -7.86 0.90 -9.40
CA ASN A 58 -6.95 0.63 -10.51
C ASN A 58 -5.49 0.52 -10.07
N ASP A 59 -5.04 1.36 -9.13
CA ASP A 59 -3.68 1.28 -8.59
C ASP A 59 -3.49 0.01 -7.76
N ILE A 60 -4.49 -0.44 -7.00
CA ILE A 60 -4.46 -1.74 -6.30
C ILE A 60 -4.35 -2.89 -7.32
N ILE A 61 -5.16 -2.90 -8.38
CA ILE A 61 -5.09 -3.91 -9.44
C ILE A 61 -3.70 -3.91 -10.08
N TYR A 62 -3.16 -2.74 -10.38
CA TYR A 62 -1.82 -2.60 -10.95
C TYR A 62 -0.75 -3.19 -10.01
N GLU A 63 -0.83 -2.90 -8.71
CA GLU A 63 0.11 -3.40 -7.72
C GLU A 63 0.10 -4.92 -7.61
N PHE A 64 -1.08 -5.54 -7.56
CA PHE A 64 -1.22 -7.00 -7.58
C PHE A 64 -0.60 -7.60 -8.85
N THR A 65 -0.89 -7.02 -10.01
CA THR A 65 -0.38 -7.48 -11.31
C THR A 65 1.14 -7.33 -11.39
N ARG A 66 1.70 -6.22 -10.91
CA ARG A 66 3.14 -5.94 -10.86
C ARG A 66 3.90 -6.99 -10.06
N HIS A 67 3.29 -7.50 -8.99
CA HIS A 67 3.85 -8.58 -8.16
C HIS A 67 3.50 -9.98 -8.66
N GLY A 68 3.06 -10.11 -9.90
CA GLY A 68 2.79 -11.42 -10.54
C GLY A 68 1.57 -12.14 -9.95
N LYS A 69 0.69 -11.44 -9.23
CA LYS A 69 -0.57 -12.03 -8.74
C LYS A 69 -1.61 -11.99 -9.85
N THR A 70 -2.37 -13.06 -9.99
CA THR A 70 -3.41 -13.14 -11.00
C THR A 70 -4.65 -12.37 -10.54
N VAL A 71 -4.95 -11.26 -11.24
CA VAL A 71 -6.23 -10.56 -11.10
C VAL A 71 -7.21 -11.18 -12.08
N ALA A 72 -8.22 -11.87 -11.55
CA ALA A 72 -9.16 -12.67 -12.33
C ALA A 72 -10.55 -11.99 -12.42
N LYS A 73 -11.40 -12.49 -13.33
CA LYS A 73 -12.81 -12.15 -13.34
C LYS A 73 -13.52 -12.81 -12.14
N LYS A 74 -14.67 -12.26 -11.77
CA LYS A 74 -15.41 -12.63 -10.55
C LYS A 74 -15.73 -14.13 -10.45
N ASP A 75 -16.04 -14.77 -11.56
CA ASP A 75 -16.39 -16.18 -11.66
C ASP A 75 -15.18 -17.13 -11.53
N GLU A 76 -13.97 -16.63 -11.82
CA GLU A 76 -12.72 -17.39 -11.77
C GLU A 76 -11.90 -17.16 -10.50
N ALA A 77 -12.32 -16.23 -9.64
CA ALA A 77 -11.55 -15.84 -8.46
C ALA A 77 -11.72 -16.82 -7.31
N ASP A 78 -10.64 -16.99 -6.55
CA ASP A 78 -10.61 -17.73 -5.28
C ASP A 78 -10.99 -16.80 -4.10
N ALA A 79 -10.69 -15.49 -4.25
CA ALA A 79 -10.99 -14.48 -3.23
C ALA A 79 -11.33 -13.12 -3.86
N PHE A 80 -12.05 -12.32 -3.09
CA PHE A 80 -12.54 -11.00 -3.46
C PHE A 80 -11.99 -9.95 -2.49
N LEU A 81 -11.23 -8.98 -3.02
CA LEU A 81 -10.82 -7.79 -2.29
C LEU A 81 -11.88 -6.71 -2.51
N TYR A 82 -12.48 -6.23 -1.45
CA TYR A 82 -13.46 -5.16 -1.47
C TYR A 82 -13.25 -4.22 -0.29
N GLY A 83 -13.81 -3.04 -0.35
CA GLY A 83 -13.67 -2.08 0.72
C GLY A 83 -14.28 -0.73 0.40
N THR A 84 -13.88 0.25 1.17
CA THR A 84 -14.47 1.58 1.18
C THR A 84 -13.38 2.64 1.26
N VAL A 85 -13.53 3.71 0.50
CA VAL A 85 -12.84 4.98 0.73
C VAL A 85 -13.65 5.71 1.80
N GLU A 86 -13.14 5.72 3.03
CA GLU A 86 -13.85 6.25 4.19
C GLU A 86 -13.79 7.78 4.24
N THR A 87 -12.62 8.34 3.98
CA THR A 87 -12.41 9.80 3.95
C THR A 87 -11.43 10.20 2.87
N ALA A 88 -11.67 11.37 2.29
CA ALA A 88 -10.73 12.14 1.51
C ALA A 88 -10.88 13.59 1.94
N SER A 89 -9.98 14.07 2.78
CA SER A 89 -10.06 15.39 3.37
C SER A 89 -8.81 16.20 3.05
N ASP A 90 -8.99 17.48 2.75
CA ASP A 90 -7.89 18.39 2.61
C ASP A 90 -7.67 19.19 3.91
N VAL A 91 -6.43 19.22 4.39
CA VAL A 91 -6.03 19.84 5.64
C VAL A 91 -5.02 20.94 5.33
N ALA A 92 -5.19 22.10 5.94
CA ALA A 92 -4.20 23.19 5.81
C ALA A 92 -2.88 22.80 6.49
N ILE A 93 -1.76 22.95 5.77
CA ILE A 93 -0.43 22.83 6.36
C ILE A 93 -0.11 24.15 7.05
N SER A 94 0.35 24.12 8.30
CA SER A 94 0.72 25.30 9.06
C SER A 94 1.80 26.11 8.31
N ARG A 95 1.56 27.42 8.13
CA ARG A 95 2.46 28.33 7.41
C ARG A 95 3.72 28.59 8.20
N SER A 96 4.88 28.46 7.56
CA SER A 96 6.05 29.24 7.92
C SER A 96 5.88 30.64 7.30
N SER A 97 6.15 31.68 8.07
CA SER A 97 5.92 33.10 7.71
C SER A 97 6.72 33.62 6.51
N THR A 98 7.52 32.78 5.90
CA THR A 98 8.43 33.07 4.77
C THR A 98 8.03 32.47 3.44
N ILE A 99 6.99 31.62 3.38
CA ILE A 99 6.58 30.93 2.13
C ILE A 99 5.36 31.64 1.56
N THR A 100 5.48 32.13 0.34
CA THR A 100 4.46 32.89 -0.40
C THR A 100 3.34 32.02 -0.97
N SER A 101 3.51 30.69 -1.02
CA SER A 101 2.51 29.74 -1.51
C SER A 101 1.73 29.09 -0.37
N LEU A 102 0.42 29.03 -0.54
CA LEU A 102 -0.45 28.30 0.38
C LEU A 102 -0.41 26.82 0.02
N GLU A 103 0.05 25.98 0.94
CA GLU A 103 0.04 24.54 0.77
C GLU A 103 -1.06 23.88 1.60
N ARG A 104 -1.70 22.90 1.03
CA ARG A 104 -2.65 22.03 1.70
C ARG A 104 -2.21 20.57 1.51
N ARG A 105 -2.82 19.68 2.26
CA ARG A 105 -2.55 18.25 2.20
C ARG A 105 -3.86 17.51 2.06
N VAL A 106 -3.95 16.65 1.05
CA VAL A 106 -5.05 15.69 0.97
C VAL A 106 -4.67 14.43 1.74
N VAL A 107 -5.57 13.98 2.61
CA VAL A 107 -5.43 12.75 3.39
C VAL A 107 -6.55 11.81 2.96
N VAL A 108 -6.18 10.58 2.57
CA VAL A 108 -7.14 9.55 2.19
C VAL A 108 -7.03 8.37 3.17
N VAL A 109 -8.19 7.88 3.61
CA VAL A 109 -8.31 6.71 4.47
C VAL A 109 -9.19 5.68 3.79
N ILE A 110 -8.72 4.44 3.70
CA ILE A 110 -9.46 3.30 3.17
C ILE A 110 -9.54 2.16 4.17
N SER A 111 -10.58 1.36 4.05
CA SER A 111 -10.74 0.09 4.78
C SER A 111 -11.05 -1.01 3.79
N LEU A 112 -10.34 -2.13 3.89
CA LEU A 112 -10.43 -3.24 2.95
C LEU A 112 -10.65 -4.57 3.66
N LYS A 113 -11.23 -5.53 2.94
CA LYS A 113 -11.39 -6.91 3.37
C LYS A 113 -11.12 -7.84 2.21
N LEU A 114 -10.38 -8.92 2.46
CA LEU A 114 -10.22 -10.05 1.55
C LEU A 114 -11.16 -11.16 2.02
N LYS A 115 -12.05 -11.61 1.14
CA LYS A 115 -13.04 -12.64 1.41
C LYS A 115 -12.84 -13.82 0.47
N SER A 116 -12.82 -15.05 0.97
CA SER A 116 -12.78 -16.24 0.16
C SER A 116 -14.05 -16.43 -0.65
N LYS A 117 -14.00 -17.31 -1.65
CA LYS A 117 -15.19 -17.70 -2.45
C LYS A 117 -16.29 -18.27 -1.58
N ASP A 118 -15.94 -18.97 -0.50
CA ASP A 118 -16.87 -19.56 0.47
C ASP A 118 -17.51 -18.56 1.43
N GLY A 119 -17.09 -17.31 1.34
CA GLY A 119 -17.67 -16.23 2.14
C GLY A 119 -16.91 -15.88 3.41
N ASN A 120 -15.85 -16.59 3.77
CA ASN A 120 -15.06 -16.32 4.96
C ASN A 120 -14.14 -15.10 4.77
N ILE A 121 -14.02 -14.25 5.77
CA ILE A 121 -13.06 -13.15 5.77
C ILE A 121 -11.68 -13.73 6.07
N ILE A 122 -10.76 -13.59 5.11
CA ILE A 122 -9.38 -14.05 5.21
C ILE A 122 -8.49 -12.97 5.84
N TRP A 123 -8.75 -11.70 5.49
CA TRP A 123 -7.96 -10.58 5.95
C TRP A 123 -8.81 -9.31 6.06
N THR A 124 -8.43 -8.44 6.98
CA THR A 124 -9.04 -7.12 7.16
C THR A 124 -7.92 -6.09 7.36
N GLY A 125 -7.93 -5.04 6.56
CA GLY A 125 -7.09 -3.86 6.70
C GLY A 125 -7.95 -2.64 6.97
N SER A 126 -7.98 -2.18 8.22
CA SER A 126 -8.73 -0.99 8.61
C SER A 126 -7.84 0.22 8.69
N ASN A 127 -8.39 1.40 8.38
CA ASN A 127 -7.71 2.70 8.52
C ASN A 127 -6.35 2.76 7.83
N ILE A 128 -6.23 2.18 6.64
CA ILE A 128 -5.02 2.34 5.82
C ILE A 128 -5.06 3.74 5.24
N SER A 129 -4.04 4.54 5.51
CA SER A 129 -4.03 5.94 5.10
C SER A 129 -2.72 6.36 4.45
N ASP A 130 -2.82 7.35 3.59
CA ASP A 130 -1.69 8.10 3.05
C ASP A 130 -2.11 9.56 2.84
N ASP A 131 -1.10 10.42 2.65
CA ASP A 131 -1.31 11.83 2.42
C ASP A 131 -0.33 12.40 1.38
N GLN A 132 -0.74 13.47 0.72
CA GLN A 132 0.09 14.19 -0.24
C GLN A 132 -0.18 15.69 -0.16
N ALA A 133 0.89 16.48 -0.09
CA ALA A 133 0.78 17.93 -0.18
C ALA A 133 0.50 18.38 -1.63
N PHE A 134 -0.24 19.47 -1.76
CA PHE A 134 -0.48 20.15 -3.02
C PHE A 134 -0.52 21.67 -2.82
N THR A 135 -0.25 22.42 -3.90
CA THR A 135 -0.23 23.88 -3.87
C THR A 135 -1.62 24.43 -4.15
N VAL A 136 -2.04 25.40 -3.33
CA VAL A 136 -3.26 26.19 -3.60
C VAL A 136 -2.90 27.34 -4.51
N LEU A 137 -3.56 27.41 -5.63
CA LEU A 137 -3.40 28.47 -6.64
C LEU A 137 -4.50 29.53 -6.50
N SER A 138 -4.33 30.67 -7.15
CA SER A 138 -5.35 31.74 -7.18
C SER A 138 -6.63 31.31 -7.90
N ASP A 139 -6.51 30.43 -8.87
CA ASP A 139 -7.62 29.83 -9.61
C ASP A 139 -8.10 28.54 -8.94
N LYS A 140 -9.41 28.43 -8.73
CA LYS A 140 -10.03 27.30 -8.06
C LYS A 140 -9.87 26.00 -8.85
N LEU A 141 -10.11 26.04 -10.18
CA LEU A 141 -10.01 24.86 -11.03
C LEU A 141 -8.56 24.36 -11.12
N ALA A 142 -7.60 25.28 -11.17
CA ALA A 142 -6.19 24.93 -11.12
C ALA A 142 -5.83 24.26 -9.77
N THR A 143 -6.38 24.74 -8.65
CA THR A 143 -6.20 24.13 -7.33
C THR A 143 -6.81 22.73 -7.27
N GLU A 144 -8.02 22.53 -7.80
CA GLU A 144 -8.66 21.20 -7.87
C GLU A 144 -7.84 20.22 -8.72
N ASN A 145 -7.21 20.69 -9.81
CA ASN A 145 -6.30 19.88 -10.61
C ASN A 145 -5.04 19.48 -9.85
N GLU A 146 -4.45 20.38 -9.05
CA GLU A 146 -3.30 20.04 -8.20
C GLU A 146 -3.68 19.01 -7.12
N MET A 147 -4.84 19.14 -6.51
CA MET A 147 -5.35 18.16 -5.56
C MET A 147 -5.58 16.80 -6.23
N ARG A 148 -6.12 16.75 -7.45
CA ARG A 148 -6.31 15.50 -8.20
C ARG A 148 -4.97 14.81 -8.49
N LYS A 149 -3.95 15.55 -8.92
CA LYS A 149 -2.59 15.02 -9.09
C LYS A 149 -2.02 14.46 -7.77
N ALA A 150 -2.26 15.15 -6.66
CA ALA A 150 -1.86 14.68 -5.35
C ALA A 150 -2.55 13.35 -4.98
N ILE A 151 -3.84 13.20 -5.29
CA ILE A 151 -4.59 11.94 -5.12
C ILE A 151 -3.98 10.81 -5.97
N GLU A 152 -3.63 11.07 -7.22
CA GLU A 152 -2.99 10.08 -8.09
C GLU A 152 -1.61 9.63 -7.56
N ILE A 153 -0.84 10.53 -6.96
CA ILE A 153 0.44 10.21 -6.34
C ILE A 153 0.25 9.36 -5.08
N LEU A 154 -0.62 9.81 -4.16
CA LEU A 154 -0.85 9.09 -2.90
C LEU A 154 -1.52 7.73 -3.13
N SER A 155 -2.38 7.60 -4.14
CA SER A 155 -3.08 6.36 -4.47
C SER A 155 -2.11 5.20 -4.77
N LYS A 156 -1.03 5.47 -5.51
CA LYS A 156 0.01 4.47 -5.80
C LYS A 156 0.69 3.97 -4.52
N ARG A 157 1.07 4.90 -3.62
CA ARG A 157 1.67 4.53 -2.32
C ARG A 157 0.66 3.80 -1.42
N LEU A 158 -0.60 4.21 -1.50
CA LEU A 158 -1.67 3.57 -0.74
C LEU A 158 -1.90 2.12 -1.22
N ALA A 159 -1.87 1.89 -2.54
CA ALA A 159 -1.94 0.55 -3.14
C ALA A 159 -0.76 -0.34 -2.72
N GLU A 160 0.46 0.20 -2.73
CA GLU A 160 1.64 -0.49 -2.23
C GLU A 160 1.52 -0.85 -0.73
N LYS A 161 1.04 0.08 0.10
CA LYS A 161 0.76 -0.20 1.53
C LYS A 161 -0.27 -1.30 1.71
N VAL A 162 -1.33 -1.32 0.89
CA VAL A 162 -2.35 -2.37 0.90
C VAL A 162 -1.73 -3.71 0.59
N TYR A 163 -0.96 -3.80 -0.50
CA TYR A 163 -0.31 -5.03 -0.92
C TYR A 163 0.63 -5.57 0.16
N ASN A 164 1.51 -4.72 0.69
CA ASN A 164 2.46 -5.10 1.74
C ASN A 164 1.74 -5.58 3.00
N LYS A 165 0.75 -4.81 3.52
CA LYS A 165 -0.01 -5.21 4.70
C LYS A 165 -0.78 -6.53 4.51
N LEU A 166 -1.25 -6.80 3.30
CA LEU A 166 -1.96 -8.02 2.99
C LEU A 166 -1.00 -9.21 2.92
N THR A 167 0.16 -9.05 2.32
CA THR A 167 1.14 -10.14 2.14
C THR A 167 2.05 -10.37 3.33
N ASP A 168 2.26 -9.36 4.21
CA ASP A 168 3.06 -9.51 5.43
C ASP A 168 2.34 -10.31 6.54
N ASN A 169 1.05 -10.56 6.38
CA ASN A 169 0.24 -11.28 7.37
C ASN A 169 0.14 -12.80 7.14
N PHE A 170 0.84 -13.33 6.12
CA PHE A 170 0.79 -14.75 5.76
C PHE A 170 2.17 -15.40 5.60
#